data_ce8a503605d53ef8a40529a0c20cf308
#
_entry.id   ce8a503605d53ef8a40529a0c20cf308
#
_cell.length_a   1.000
_cell.length_b   1.000
_cell.length_c   1.000
_cell.angle_alpha   90.00
_cell.angle_beta   90.00
_cell.angle_gamma   90.00
#
_symmetry.space_group_name_H-M   'P 1'
#
loop_
_entity.id
_entity.type
_entity.pdbx_description
1 polymer ?
#
loop_
_entity_poly.entity_id
_entity_poly.type
_entity_poly.pdbx_seq_one_letter_code
_entity_poly.pdbx_strand_id
1 'polypeptide(L)'
;GERLITWIKPAQRIANWPQQEYDALPEALALRLISYQVSTPGFRTRQVILVTTLLDHDLHPASDLAALYFQRWSIELHFREIKTLLGMDVLRCKSPQMVLKEVLMHQIAYNMVRALMQEAALRYHLDLSRLSFKATLDSIAHFSNAIHAADGKPRKQRALLDTLIESIASDLLPHRPGRVEPRAKKRRPKNYHLLTKPRHQMRVPPH
;
A
#
# COMPACT_ATOMS: atom_id res chain seq x y z
N GLY A 1 -23.31 10.80 8.97
CA GLY A 1 -23.92 10.56 10.27
C GLY A 1 -23.15 9.54 11.06
N GLU A 2 -23.27 9.60 12.38
CA GLU A 2 -22.56 8.73 13.30
C GLU A 2 -23.56 8.03 14.24
N ARG A 3 -23.21 6.82 14.65
CA ARG A 3 -23.95 6.10 15.71
C ARG A 3 -23.05 5.09 16.41
N LEU A 4 -23.31 4.86 17.68
CA LEU A 4 -22.73 3.77 18.44
C LEU A 4 -23.62 2.53 18.33
N ILE A 5 -23.00 1.38 18.18
CA ILE A 5 -23.65 0.08 18.18
C ILE A 5 -22.90 -0.89 19.09
N THR A 6 -23.59 -1.89 19.57
CA THR A 6 -22.98 -3.03 20.25
C THR A 6 -22.96 -4.21 19.30
N TRP A 7 -21.77 -4.68 18.95
CA TRP A 7 -21.60 -5.93 18.24
C TRP A 7 -21.60 -7.07 19.26
N ILE A 8 -22.42 -8.06 19.02
CA ILE A 8 -22.51 -9.26 19.89
C ILE A 8 -21.76 -10.37 19.20
N LYS A 9 -20.97 -11.12 19.96
CA LYS A 9 -20.24 -12.29 19.49
C LYS A 9 -21.20 -13.29 18.83
N PRO A 10 -20.92 -13.73 17.58
CA PRO A 10 -21.75 -14.71 16.91
C PRO A 10 -21.86 -16.00 17.74
N ALA A 11 -23.06 -16.58 17.84
CA ALA A 11 -23.25 -17.82 18.57
C ALA A 11 -22.49 -19.03 17.98
N GLN A 12 -22.17 -18.97 16.68
CA GLN A 12 -21.43 -20.02 15.99
C GLN A 12 -20.09 -19.50 15.47
N ARG A 13 -19.03 -20.26 15.74
CA ARG A 13 -17.70 -20.01 15.22
C ARG A 13 -17.66 -20.21 13.69
N ILE A 14 -16.96 -19.34 12.98
CA ILE A 14 -16.67 -19.54 11.55
C ILE A 14 -15.74 -20.74 11.40
N ALA A 15 -16.05 -21.65 10.45
CA ALA A 15 -15.42 -22.96 10.31
C ALA A 15 -13.88 -22.95 10.29
N ASN A 16 -13.25 -21.93 9.71
CA ASN A 16 -11.80 -21.84 9.56
C ASN A 16 -11.11 -21.02 10.68
N TRP A 17 -11.84 -20.63 11.72
CA TRP A 17 -11.26 -19.85 12.80
C TRP A 17 -10.84 -20.77 13.96
N PRO A 18 -9.60 -20.63 14.53
CA PRO A 18 -9.18 -21.42 15.68
C PRO A 18 -10.13 -21.25 16.87
N GLN A 19 -10.44 -22.35 17.57
CA GLN A 19 -11.36 -22.32 18.69
C GLN A 19 -10.89 -21.38 19.81
N GLN A 20 -9.59 -21.42 20.14
CA GLN A 20 -9.01 -20.58 21.17
C GLN A 20 -9.15 -19.08 20.88
N GLU A 21 -8.99 -18.68 19.63
CA GLU A 21 -9.15 -17.28 19.21
C GLU A 21 -10.62 -16.85 19.29
N TYR A 22 -11.54 -17.75 18.90
CA TYR A 22 -12.97 -17.47 19.04
C TYR A 22 -13.37 -17.34 20.50
N ASP A 23 -12.91 -18.22 21.39
CA ASP A 23 -13.24 -18.19 22.82
C ASP A 23 -12.68 -16.93 23.50
N ALA A 24 -11.54 -16.43 23.05
CA ALA A 24 -10.91 -15.20 23.53
C ALA A 24 -11.64 -13.90 23.11
N LEU A 25 -12.58 -13.98 22.14
CA LEU A 25 -13.35 -12.80 21.73
C LEU A 25 -14.27 -12.33 22.87
N PRO A 26 -14.42 -11.01 23.06
CA PRO A 26 -15.39 -10.48 24.01
C PRO A 26 -16.81 -10.82 23.57
N GLU A 27 -17.70 -11.05 24.54
CA GLU A 27 -19.14 -11.34 24.27
C GLU A 27 -19.84 -10.18 23.58
N ALA A 28 -19.40 -8.94 23.86
CA ALA A 28 -19.90 -7.73 23.22
C ALA A 28 -18.77 -6.73 23.00
N LEU A 29 -18.83 -6.02 21.88
CA LEU A 29 -17.89 -4.98 21.52
C LEU A 29 -18.63 -3.71 21.12
N ALA A 30 -18.34 -2.61 21.80
CA ALA A 30 -18.84 -1.30 21.40
C ALA A 30 -18.12 -0.84 20.13
N LEU A 31 -18.89 -0.42 19.14
CA LEU A 31 -18.39 0.04 17.84
C LEU A 31 -19.06 1.37 17.49
N ARG A 32 -18.28 2.23 16.83
CA ARG A 32 -18.76 3.47 16.24
C ARG A 32 -18.86 3.31 14.74
N LEU A 33 -20.06 3.57 14.19
CA LEU A 33 -20.31 3.64 12.76
C LEU A 33 -20.28 5.08 12.30
N ILE A 34 -19.49 5.37 11.27
CA ILE A 34 -19.37 6.68 10.64
C ILE A 34 -19.80 6.55 9.19
N SER A 35 -20.92 7.18 8.82
CA SER A 35 -21.41 7.20 7.45
C SER A 35 -21.17 8.56 6.82
N TYR A 36 -20.47 8.58 5.68
CA TYR A 36 -20.19 9.77 4.89
C TYR A 36 -20.26 9.51 3.39
N GLN A 37 -20.41 10.57 2.62
CA GLN A 37 -20.41 10.49 1.16
C GLN A 37 -19.08 11.00 0.60
N VAL A 38 -18.51 10.24 -0.34
CA VAL A 38 -17.35 10.67 -1.11
C VAL A 38 -17.84 11.34 -2.39
N SER A 39 -17.66 12.66 -2.48
CA SER A 39 -18.05 13.47 -3.64
C SER A 39 -16.79 14.09 -4.26
N THR A 40 -15.89 13.24 -4.77
CA THR A 40 -14.69 13.72 -5.46
C THR A 40 -14.93 13.69 -6.97
N PRO A 41 -14.59 14.76 -7.73
CA PRO A 41 -14.69 14.77 -9.19
C PRO A 41 -14.00 13.54 -9.81
N GLY A 42 -14.68 12.85 -10.72
CA GLY A 42 -14.20 11.61 -11.35
C GLY A 42 -14.46 10.32 -10.59
N PHE A 43 -14.93 10.40 -9.36
CA PHE A 43 -15.44 9.25 -8.61
C PHE A 43 -16.96 9.24 -8.63
N ARG A 44 -17.55 8.04 -8.71
CA ARG A 44 -18.99 7.92 -8.42
C ARG A 44 -19.17 8.23 -6.95
N THR A 45 -20.06 9.17 -6.62
CA THR A 45 -20.48 9.42 -5.25
C THR A 45 -20.88 8.09 -4.61
N ARG A 46 -20.21 7.71 -3.54
CA ARG A 46 -20.50 6.49 -2.80
C ARG A 46 -20.69 6.84 -1.34
N GLN A 47 -21.69 6.24 -0.75
CA GLN A 47 -21.80 6.21 0.70
C GLN A 47 -20.74 5.23 1.22
N VAL A 48 -19.93 5.69 2.15
CA VAL A 48 -18.93 4.89 2.86
C VAL A 48 -19.40 4.77 4.31
N ILE A 49 -19.34 3.56 4.85
CA ILE A 49 -19.59 3.30 6.26
C ILE A 49 -18.28 2.78 6.84
N LEU A 50 -17.69 3.55 7.74
CA LEU A 50 -16.56 3.11 8.54
C LEU A 50 -17.06 2.52 9.85
N VAL A 51 -16.38 1.46 10.29
CA VAL A 51 -16.59 0.82 11.59
C VAL A 51 -15.29 0.92 12.36
N THR A 52 -15.35 1.44 13.58
CA THR A 52 -14.15 1.63 14.41
C THR A 52 -14.44 1.37 15.88
N THR A 53 -13.40 1.01 16.61
CA THR A 53 -13.39 0.94 18.09
C THR A 53 -12.99 2.26 18.73
N LEU A 54 -12.64 3.30 17.96
CA LEU A 54 -12.36 4.64 18.43
C LEU A 54 -13.68 5.36 18.73
N LEU A 55 -14.16 5.20 19.97
CA LEU A 55 -15.51 5.62 20.37
C LEU A 55 -15.61 7.11 20.66
N ASP A 56 -14.53 7.71 21.16
CA ASP A 56 -14.46 9.12 21.54
C ASP A 56 -14.48 10.00 20.27
N HIS A 57 -15.56 10.79 20.12
CA HIS A 57 -15.75 11.66 18.97
C HIS A 57 -14.98 12.98 19.06
N ASP A 58 -14.63 13.42 20.27
CA ASP A 58 -13.87 14.64 20.48
C ASP A 58 -12.38 14.39 20.20
N LEU A 59 -11.87 13.24 20.66
CA LEU A 59 -10.49 12.83 20.41
C LEU A 59 -10.27 12.34 18.95
N HIS A 60 -11.30 11.74 18.37
CA HIS A 60 -11.27 11.17 17.02
C HIS A 60 -12.46 11.66 16.18
N PRO A 61 -12.44 12.91 15.68
CA PRO A 61 -13.51 13.44 14.84
C PRO A 61 -13.76 12.56 13.60
N ALA A 62 -15.01 12.44 13.18
CA ALA A 62 -15.37 11.65 11.99
C ALA A 62 -14.70 12.14 10.70
N SER A 63 -14.49 13.45 10.58
CA SER A 63 -13.74 14.06 9.48
C SER A 63 -12.33 13.51 9.35
N ASP A 64 -11.64 13.37 10.48
CA ASP A 64 -10.24 12.91 10.53
C ASP A 64 -10.15 11.43 10.22
N LEU A 65 -11.07 10.61 10.74
CA LEU A 65 -11.17 9.20 10.40
C LEU A 65 -11.54 8.98 8.94
N ALA A 66 -12.40 9.80 8.35
CA ALA A 66 -12.73 9.77 6.93
C ALA A 66 -11.51 10.16 6.07
N ALA A 67 -10.78 11.21 6.44
CA ALA A 67 -9.54 11.64 5.78
C ALA A 67 -8.45 10.57 5.85
N LEU A 68 -8.27 9.95 7.03
CA LEU A 68 -7.35 8.83 7.21
C LEU A 68 -7.73 7.64 6.33
N TYR A 69 -9.00 7.26 6.30
CA TYR A 69 -9.47 6.17 5.45
C TYR A 69 -9.28 6.46 3.96
N PHE A 70 -9.42 7.71 3.54
CA PHE A 70 -9.15 8.11 2.15
C PHE A 70 -7.69 7.84 1.75
N GLN A 71 -6.74 8.00 2.69
CA GLN A 71 -5.33 7.68 2.48
C GLN A 71 -5.05 6.18 2.31
N ARG A 72 -6.01 5.29 2.69
CA ARG A 72 -5.89 3.84 2.47
C ARG A 72 -5.54 3.48 1.02
N TRP A 73 -5.98 4.30 0.07
CA TRP A 73 -5.67 4.10 -1.35
C TRP A 73 -4.16 4.16 -1.66
N SER A 74 -3.38 4.86 -0.84
CA SER A 74 -1.93 4.93 -0.99
C SER A 74 -1.26 3.56 -0.81
N ILE A 75 -1.87 2.64 -0.05
CA ILE A 75 -1.39 1.26 0.13
C ILE A 75 -1.30 0.54 -1.23
N GLU A 76 -2.27 0.75 -2.12
CA GLU A 76 -2.25 0.14 -3.46
C GLU A 76 -1.09 0.67 -4.31
N LEU A 77 -0.74 1.95 -4.15
CA LEU A 77 0.43 2.55 -4.79
C LEU A 77 1.71 1.95 -4.23
N HIS A 78 1.82 1.79 -2.92
CA HIS A 78 2.99 1.17 -2.28
C HIS A 78 3.14 -0.31 -2.67
N PHE A 79 2.06 -1.07 -2.78
CA PHE A 79 2.11 -2.43 -3.32
C PHE A 79 2.58 -2.47 -4.78
N ARG A 80 2.20 -1.51 -5.60
CA ARG A 80 2.71 -1.39 -6.97
C ARG A 80 4.20 -1.08 -6.99
N GLU A 81 4.67 -0.20 -6.10
CA GLU A 81 6.09 0.12 -5.96
C GLU A 81 6.92 -1.13 -5.65
N ILE A 82 6.50 -1.93 -4.66
CA ILE A 82 7.19 -3.16 -4.29
C ILE A 82 7.09 -4.21 -5.40
N LYS A 83 5.89 -4.47 -5.91
CA LYS A 83 5.65 -5.54 -6.87
C LYS A 83 6.24 -5.24 -8.23
N THR A 84 5.99 -4.03 -8.75
CA THR A 84 6.32 -3.71 -10.14
C THR A 84 7.66 -3.01 -10.26
N LEU A 85 7.96 -2.02 -9.41
CA LEU A 85 9.19 -1.24 -9.53
C LEU A 85 10.39 -1.95 -8.91
N LEU A 86 10.20 -2.68 -7.82
CA LEU A 86 11.25 -3.52 -7.22
C LEU A 86 11.22 -4.98 -7.72
N GLY A 87 10.24 -5.37 -8.55
CA GLY A 87 10.21 -6.68 -9.19
C GLY A 87 9.81 -7.85 -8.30
N MET A 88 9.13 -7.61 -7.16
CA MET A 88 8.68 -8.68 -6.27
C MET A 88 7.49 -9.48 -6.82
N ASP A 89 6.92 -9.10 -7.93
CA ASP A 89 5.85 -9.85 -8.63
C ASP A 89 6.34 -11.19 -9.20
N VAL A 90 7.66 -11.36 -9.37
CA VAL A 90 8.29 -12.60 -9.83
C VAL A 90 9.38 -13.02 -8.84
N LEU A 91 9.03 -13.91 -7.92
CA LEU A 91 9.99 -14.50 -6.99
C LEU A 91 10.81 -15.59 -7.71
N ARG A 92 12.12 -15.57 -7.54
CA ARG A 92 13.07 -16.44 -8.24
C ARG A 92 13.51 -17.64 -7.41
N CYS A 93 13.42 -17.52 -6.09
CA CYS A 93 13.79 -18.60 -5.18
C CYS A 93 12.77 -19.74 -5.21
N LYS A 94 13.26 -20.98 -5.09
CA LYS A 94 12.43 -22.19 -5.23
C LYS A 94 12.07 -22.87 -3.92
N SER A 95 12.84 -22.65 -2.85
CA SER A 95 12.52 -23.23 -1.53
C SER A 95 11.74 -22.24 -0.66
N PRO A 96 10.82 -22.72 0.19
CA PRO A 96 10.00 -21.81 1.03
C PRO A 96 10.82 -20.85 1.88
N GLN A 97 11.93 -21.32 2.46
CA GLN A 97 12.80 -20.48 3.29
C GLN A 97 13.50 -19.38 2.46
N MET A 98 13.95 -19.72 1.25
CA MET A 98 14.60 -18.73 0.37
C MET A 98 13.59 -17.74 -0.22
N VAL A 99 12.36 -18.17 -0.51
CA VAL A 99 11.27 -17.28 -0.91
C VAL A 99 10.97 -16.27 0.19
N LEU A 100 10.91 -16.71 1.45
CA LEU A 100 10.71 -15.79 2.58
C LEU A 100 11.86 -14.76 2.68
N LYS A 101 13.11 -15.19 2.53
CA LYS A 101 14.26 -14.28 2.51
C LYS A 101 14.18 -13.28 1.36
N GLU A 102 13.80 -13.73 0.17
CA GLU A 102 13.64 -12.86 -1.00
C GLU A 102 12.56 -11.80 -0.76
N VAL A 103 11.41 -12.17 -0.20
CA VAL A 103 10.35 -11.22 0.18
C VAL A 103 10.86 -10.21 1.21
N LEU A 104 11.56 -10.65 2.25
CA LEU A 104 12.13 -9.77 3.27
C LEU A 104 13.16 -8.80 2.68
N MET A 105 14.00 -9.26 1.74
CA MET A 105 14.97 -8.40 1.05
C MET A 105 14.27 -7.31 0.21
N HIS A 106 13.18 -7.62 -0.48
CA HIS A 106 12.39 -6.60 -1.18
C HIS A 106 11.79 -5.58 -0.21
N GLN A 107 11.32 -6.02 0.97
CA GLN A 107 10.80 -5.10 1.99
C GLN A 107 11.90 -4.20 2.56
N ILE A 108 13.09 -4.74 2.83
CA ILE A 108 14.25 -3.96 3.28
C ILE A 108 14.61 -2.91 2.22
N ALA A 109 14.76 -3.33 0.96
CA ALA A 109 15.08 -2.41 -0.15
C ALA A 109 14.02 -1.30 -0.28
N TYR A 110 12.74 -1.66 -0.20
CA TYR A 110 11.65 -0.69 -0.20
C TYR A 110 11.78 0.34 0.92
N ASN A 111 12.00 -0.12 2.15
CA ASN A 111 12.14 0.77 3.31
C ASN A 111 13.37 1.68 3.19
N MET A 112 14.48 1.20 2.64
CA MET A 112 15.67 2.02 2.39
C MET A 112 15.39 3.13 1.37
N VAL A 113 14.71 2.82 0.27
CA VAL A 113 14.30 3.83 -0.73
C VAL A 113 13.37 4.87 -0.09
N ARG A 114 12.37 4.41 0.68
CA ARG A 114 11.44 5.32 1.38
C ARG A 114 12.14 6.20 2.41
N ALA A 115 13.15 5.68 3.11
CA ALA A 115 13.95 6.47 4.05
C ALA A 115 14.71 7.60 3.34
N LEU A 116 15.31 7.35 2.17
CA LEU A 116 15.96 8.39 1.37
C LEU A 116 14.96 9.43 0.87
N MET A 117 13.78 9.02 0.42
CA MET A 117 12.71 9.94 0.05
C MET A 117 12.24 10.79 1.23
N GLN A 118 12.11 10.20 2.42
CA GLN A 118 11.75 10.92 3.63
C GLN A 118 12.81 11.94 4.03
N GLU A 119 14.09 11.57 3.95
CA GLU A 119 15.20 12.49 4.20
C GLU A 119 15.17 13.67 3.22
N ALA A 120 14.93 13.40 1.92
CA ALA A 120 14.79 14.46 0.91
C ALA A 120 13.59 15.37 1.22
N ALA A 121 12.43 14.78 1.57
CA ALA A 121 11.22 15.52 1.92
C ALA A 121 11.45 16.45 3.14
N LEU A 122 12.12 15.96 4.19
CA LEU A 122 12.44 16.73 5.39
C LEU A 122 13.42 17.87 5.10
N ARG A 123 14.52 17.59 4.38
CA ARG A 123 15.56 18.61 4.09
C ARG A 123 15.05 19.75 3.22
N TYR A 124 14.18 19.44 2.26
CA TYR A 124 13.69 20.40 1.28
C TYR A 124 12.26 20.88 1.53
N HIS A 125 11.69 20.54 2.71
CA HIS A 125 10.32 20.92 3.11
C HIS A 125 9.26 20.54 2.07
N LEU A 126 9.36 19.32 1.51
CA LEU A 126 8.48 18.79 0.48
C LEU A 126 7.47 17.81 1.08
N ASP A 127 6.30 17.70 0.44
CA ASP A 127 5.37 16.61 0.73
C ASP A 127 5.93 15.29 0.17
N LEU A 128 6.12 14.30 1.03
CA LEU A 128 6.61 12.97 0.67
C LEU A 128 5.78 12.31 -0.45
N SER A 129 4.49 12.59 -0.51
CA SER A 129 3.58 12.08 -1.56
C SER A 129 3.86 12.63 -2.95
N ARG A 130 4.63 13.74 -3.02
CA ARG A 130 5.03 14.41 -4.26
C ARG A 130 6.31 13.85 -4.85
N LEU A 131 7.10 13.09 -4.09
CA LEU A 131 8.35 12.50 -4.58
C LEU A 131 8.09 11.25 -5.42
N SER A 132 8.85 11.07 -6.49
CA SER A 132 8.73 9.93 -7.40
C SER A 132 9.57 8.75 -6.91
N PHE A 133 8.93 7.64 -6.51
CA PHE A 133 9.61 6.42 -6.13
C PHE A 133 10.51 5.88 -7.26
N LYS A 134 10.01 5.91 -8.52
CA LYS A 134 10.81 5.47 -9.67
C LYS A 134 12.04 6.34 -9.89
N ALA A 135 11.89 7.66 -9.89
CA ALA A 135 13.01 8.56 -10.05
C ALA A 135 14.04 8.42 -8.93
N THR A 136 13.57 8.16 -7.69
CA THR A 136 14.45 7.84 -6.56
C THR A 136 15.29 6.58 -6.83
N LEU A 137 14.69 5.51 -7.38
CA LEU A 137 15.43 4.31 -7.79
C LEU A 137 16.46 4.61 -8.87
N ASP A 138 16.09 5.40 -9.86
CA ASP A 138 17.00 5.80 -10.96
C ASP A 138 18.18 6.64 -10.41
N SER A 139 17.92 7.56 -9.49
CA SER A 139 18.98 8.35 -8.80
C SER A 139 19.88 7.46 -7.97
N ILE A 140 19.34 6.52 -7.19
CA ILE A 140 20.15 5.54 -6.43
C ILE A 140 21.04 4.74 -7.37
N ALA A 141 20.51 4.24 -8.47
CA ALA A 141 21.29 3.48 -9.45
C ALA A 141 22.41 4.32 -10.07
N HIS A 142 22.15 5.60 -10.36
CA HIS A 142 23.13 6.52 -10.92
C HIS A 142 24.29 6.80 -9.94
N PHE A 143 24.00 7.06 -8.68
CA PHE A 143 25.01 7.45 -7.69
C PHE A 143 25.70 6.27 -7.01
N SER A 144 25.14 5.05 -7.04
CA SER A 144 25.63 3.89 -6.27
C SER A 144 27.11 3.57 -6.54
N ASN A 145 27.51 3.53 -7.80
CA ASN A 145 28.91 3.23 -8.17
C ASN A 145 29.88 4.31 -7.67
N ALA A 146 29.51 5.59 -7.77
CA ALA A 146 30.33 6.69 -7.31
C ALA A 146 30.47 6.70 -5.78
N ILE A 147 29.39 6.41 -5.06
CA ILE A 147 29.39 6.30 -3.59
C ILE A 147 30.25 5.12 -3.15
N HIS A 148 30.13 3.97 -3.81
CA HIS A 148 30.95 2.80 -3.52
C HIS A 148 32.44 3.07 -3.82
N ALA A 149 32.78 3.70 -4.94
CA ALA A 149 34.17 4.08 -5.29
C ALA A 149 34.75 5.13 -4.35
N ALA A 150 33.93 5.81 -3.56
CA ALA A 150 34.36 6.77 -2.54
C ALA A 150 34.53 6.11 -1.15
N ASP A 151 34.49 4.77 -1.06
CA ASP A 151 34.69 4.05 0.19
C ASP A 151 36.05 4.44 0.83
N GLY A 152 36.08 4.58 2.15
CA GLY A 152 37.22 5.12 2.90
C GLY A 152 37.46 6.64 2.76
N LYS A 153 36.60 7.37 2.01
CA LYS A 153 36.68 8.84 1.82
C LYS A 153 35.40 9.54 2.33
N PRO A 154 35.21 9.67 3.65
CA PRO A 154 33.91 10.05 4.25
C PRO A 154 33.40 11.43 3.77
N ARG A 155 34.28 12.39 3.52
CA ARG A 155 33.89 13.71 2.98
C ARG A 155 33.29 13.59 1.57
N LYS A 156 33.97 12.78 0.70
CA LYS A 156 33.48 12.56 -0.67
C LYS A 156 32.16 11.75 -0.69
N GLN A 157 32.06 10.71 0.15
CA GLN A 157 30.81 9.97 0.29
C GLN A 157 29.67 10.86 0.73
N ARG A 158 29.90 11.73 1.73
CA ARG A 158 28.88 12.66 2.21
C ARG A 158 28.42 13.62 1.12
N ALA A 159 29.34 14.21 0.38
CA ALA A 159 29.02 15.12 -0.75
C ALA A 159 28.17 14.39 -1.82
N LEU A 160 28.50 13.14 -2.15
CA LEU A 160 27.72 12.34 -3.11
C LEU A 160 26.33 12.00 -2.58
N LEU A 161 26.21 11.69 -1.28
CA LEU A 161 24.90 11.46 -0.64
C LEU A 161 24.06 12.73 -0.62
N ASP A 162 24.65 13.89 -0.33
CA ASP A 162 23.93 15.16 -0.37
C ASP A 162 23.42 15.47 -1.78
N THR A 163 24.23 15.23 -2.83
CA THR A 163 23.81 15.37 -4.23
C THR A 163 22.71 14.36 -4.60
N LEU A 164 22.77 13.12 -4.11
CA LEU A 164 21.73 12.13 -4.30
C LEU A 164 20.40 12.62 -3.69
N ILE A 165 20.42 13.13 -2.46
CA ILE A 165 19.21 13.63 -1.79
C ILE A 165 18.65 14.85 -2.54
N GLU A 166 19.48 15.74 -3.04
CA GLU A 166 19.07 16.87 -3.88
C GLU A 166 18.41 16.39 -5.19
N SER A 167 19.02 15.40 -5.86
CA SER A 167 18.44 14.78 -7.06
C SER A 167 17.05 14.19 -6.78
N ILE A 168 16.87 13.48 -5.66
CA ILE A 168 15.59 12.94 -5.26
C ILE A 168 14.55 14.05 -5.04
N ALA A 169 14.95 15.15 -4.38
CA ALA A 169 14.08 16.28 -4.10
C ALA A 169 13.64 17.04 -5.37
N SER A 170 14.43 17.01 -6.43
CA SER A 170 14.10 17.67 -7.71
C SER A 170 13.07 16.93 -8.55
N ASP A 171 12.92 15.61 -8.36
CA ASP A 171 12.03 14.75 -9.14
C ASP A 171 10.62 14.67 -8.57
N LEU A 172 9.87 15.76 -8.69
CA LEU A 172 8.51 15.86 -8.18
C LEU A 172 7.48 15.28 -9.14
N LEU A 173 6.54 14.53 -8.60
CA LEU A 173 5.34 14.12 -9.31
C LEU A 173 4.52 15.36 -9.69
N PRO A 174 4.00 15.44 -10.93
CA PRO A 174 3.22 16.60 -11.35
C PRO A 174 1.97 16.75 -10.48
N HIS A 175 1.74 17.95 -9.96
CA HIS A 175 0.52 18.29 -9.23
C HIS A 175 -0.62 18.42 -10.24
N ARG A 176 -1.62 17.52 -10.14
CA ARG A 176 -2.77 17.50 -11.06
C ARG A 176 -4.09 17.52 -10.28
N PRO A 177 -4.41 18.64 -9.58
CA PRO A 177 -5.66 18.76 -8.85
C PRO A 177 -6.84 18.68 -9.81
N GLY A 178 -7.90 17.99 -9.40
CA GLY A 178 -9.13 17.87 -10.20
C GLY A 178 -9.01 17.01 -11.45
N ARG A 179 -7.94 16.23 -11.63
CA ARG A 179 -7.81 15.31 -12.76
C ARG A 179 -8.93 14.29 -12.76
N VAL A 180 -9.80 14.39 -13.77
CA VAL A 180 -10.87 13.42 -14.05
C VAL A 180 -10.42 12.56 -15.22
N GLU A 181 -10.21 11.27 -15.00
CA GLU A 181 -9.95 10.33 -16.09
C GLU A 181 -11.20 9.49 -16.39
N PRO A 182 -11.69 9.53 -17.62
CA PRO A 182 -12.77 8.62 -18.01
C PRO A 182 -12.28 7.19 -17.91
N ARG A 183 -12.89 6.42 -17.00
CA ARG A 183 -12.62 4.98 -16.87
C ARG A 183 -13.34 4.25 -18.02
N ALA A 184 -12.66 4.04 -19.12
CA ALA A 184 -13.12 3.06 -20.09
C ALA A 184 -13.07 1.67 -19.44
N LYS A 185 -14.21 0.96 -19.38
CA LYS A 185 -14.22 -0.47 -19.06
C LYS A 185 -13.47 -1.19 -20.18
N LYS A 186 -12.15 -1.41 -19.99
CA LYS A 186 -11.41 -2.34 -20.84
C LYS A 186 -11.93 -3.74 -20.52
N ARG A 187 -12.87 -4.23 -21.30
CA ARG A 187 -13.16 -5.65 -21.37
C ARG A 187 -11.98 -6.29 -22.08
N ARG A 188 -10.97 -6.72 -21.33
CA ARG A 188 -9.99 -7.66 -21.87
C ARG A 188 -10.72 -8.98 -21.97
N PRO A 189 -10.83 -9.59 -23.17
CA PRO A 189 -11.28 -10.96 -23.28
C PRO A 189 -10.34 -11.79 -22.39
N LYS A 190 -10.91 -12.57 -21.46
CA LYS A 190 -10.13 -13.51 -20.67
C LYS A 190 -9.73 -14.63 -21.62
N ASN A 191 -8.44 -14.95 -21.71
CA ASN A 191 -7.93 -16.04 -22.53
C ASN A 191 -8.53 -17.39 -22.11
N TYR A 192 -9.00 -17.48 -20.85
CA TYR A 192 -9.62 -18.69 -20.31
C TYR A 192 -10.89 -18.32 -19.54
N HIS A 193 -11.93 -19.14 -19.70
CA HIS A 193 -13.12 -19.03 -18.87
C HIS A 193 -12.77 -19.35 -17.40
N LEU A 194 -13.40 -18.64 -16.46
CA LEU A 194 -13.30 -19.00 -15.06
C LEU A 194 -13.87 -20.41 -14.85
N LEU A 195 -13.14 -21.24 -14.11
CA LEU A 195 -13.64 -22.55 -13.71
C LEU A 195 -14.87 -22.36 -12.83
N THR A 196 -15.98 -22.87 -13.28
CA THR A 196 -17.26 -22.87 -12.53
C THR A 196 -17.36 -24.02 -11.53
N LYS A 197 -16.46 -25.01 -11.66
CA LYS A 197 -16.33 -26.19 -10.79
C LYS A 197 -14.85 -26.48 -10.56
N PRO A 198 -14.49 -27.22 -9.50
CA PRO A 198 -13.13 -27.70 -9.29
C PRO A 198 -12.63 -28.47 -10.52
N ARG A 199 -11.38 -28.31 -10.88
CA ARG A 199 -10.80 -28.88 -12.13
C ARG A 199 -11.00 -30.38 -12.28
N HIS A 200 -10.94 -31.16 -11.21
CA HIS A 200 -11.17 -32.61 -11.20
C HIS A 200 -12.61 -33.03 -11.54
N GLN A 201 -13.58 -32.10 -11.44
CA GLN A 201 -14.98 -32.33 -11.80
C GLN A 201 -15.33 -31.87 -13.22
N MET A 202 -14.37 -31.30 -13.95
CA MET A 202 -14.56 -30.88 -15.33
C MET A 202 -14.19 -32.03 -16.26
N ARG A 203 -15.11 -32.40 -17.16
CA ARG A 203 -14.80 -33.35 -18.24
C ARG A 203 -13.81 -32.67 -19.17
N VAL A 204 -12.69 -33.34 -19.45
CA VAL A 204 -11.78 -32.95 -20.54
C VAL A 204 -12.52 -33.31 -21.84
N PRO A 205 -12.73 -32.36 -22.77
CA PRO A 205 -13.29 -32.71 -24.08
C PRO A 205 -12.35 -33.69 -24.77
N PRO A 206 -12.85 -34.70 -25.45
CA PRO A 206 -12.02 -35.58 -26.25
C PRO A 206 -11.33 -34.76 -27.36
N HIS A 207 -10.05 -35.05 -27.58
CA HIS A 207 -9.25 -34.42 -28.65
C HIS A 207 -9.77 -34.83 -30.02
#